data_035d46f199cd261de6a1fec614b03b21
#
_entry.id   035d46f199cd261de6a1fec614b03b21
#
_cell.length_a   1.000
_cell.length_b   1.000
_cell.length_c   1.000
_cell.angle_alpha   90.00
_cell.angle_beta   90.00
_cell.angle_gamma   90.00
#
_symmetry.space_group_name_H-M   'P 1'
#
loop_
_entity.id
_entity.type
_entity.pdbx_description
1 polymer ?
#
loop_
_entity_poly.entity_id
_entity_poly.type
_entity_poly.pdbx_seq_one_letter_code
_entity_poly.pdbx_strand_id
1 'polypeptide(L)'
;MLWNSDRDCPFNLDSQLTFADHQYDNNNSWFIPSTSTIAINNGREGEASREYYKNNQYILEWLVNFGAKFGKNNAKVMLGYSYQYSQYSRLYAENKDFPNDGLGSDNLGSGSYAKDEGEVGMDSYKSDSRLISFFGRISYDFDGKYLMTASLRHEGSSKFGPNNKWGNFPAVSVGWRISQESFMENSRGWLDDLKIRADYGVTGNQDFDNYLSIAAMKGFGYYSFGGKYFQVWGPANNVNRNLKWEKAKNWNIGIDFSMFNNLFYGSLNYFNRRTEDLLGYYKVPIPPYLFDETFVNVGTMKNYGFEFDLNFNVVNNRDFGYNFSVVGSTMTNKFVSFSNSDYVGKDYYAICSTEAPYPNYNLQRIEKGQSIGNFYMWKYAGINPEGEWLIYDKNDNIIKAAQGSEDDRRKVGNGLPKFTMSTTHNFRYRNFDLSLFFRGAFGYDIFNVHDFYYGTRKFNGNVLKKAYSKNFNISPTAGHAVTDYFLERGDYFKLDMLTLGYTLNLQKARFINKIRIYGTVHNVFTLTKFSGVDPSTYQVNGLTPGATGSRTYFPSTRQFMLGVQVDF
;
A
#
# COMPACT_ATOMS: atom_id res chain seq x y z
N MET A 1 -23.24 -32.85 -3.42
CA MET A 1 -23.66 -33.88 -4.39
C MET A 1 -22.96 -33.58 -5.70
N LEU A 2 -21.94 -34.38 -6.03
CA LEU A 2 -21.27 -34.32 -7.33
C LEU A 2 -22.07 -35.18 -8.30
N TRP A 3 -22.77 -34.59 -9.25
CA TRP A 3 -23.30 -35.25 -10.39
C TRP A 3 -22.23 -35.21 -11.49
N ASN A 4 -21.49 -36.32 -11.64
CA ASN A 4 -20.69 -36.57 -12.83
C ASN A 4 -21.64 -37.08 -13.92
N SER A 5 -22.01 -36.22 -14.84
CA SER A 5 -22.72 -36.64 -16.06
C SER A 5 -21.71 -37.04 -17.14
N ASP A 6 -22.07 -38.06 -17.89
CA ASP A 6 -21.31 -38.63 -19.02
C ASP A 6 -20.72 -37.58 -19.97
N ARG A 7 -19.63 -37.95 -20.63
CA ARG A 7 -18.80 -37.09 -21.51
C ARG A 7 -19.52 -36.42 -22.69
N ASP A 8 -20.78 -36.70 -22.90
CA ASP A 8 -21.59 -36.19 -24.02
C ASP A 8 -22.72 -35.23 -23.58
N CYS A 9 -22.80 -34.85 -22.31
CA CYS A 9 -23.84 -33.92 -21.89
C CYS A 9 -23.40 -32.47 -22.19
N PRO A 10 -24.18 -31.71 -23.01
CA PRO A 10 -23.84 -30.32 -23.33
C PRO A 10 -24.01 -29.35 -22.17
N PHE A 11 -24.44 -29.85 -21.01
CA PHE A 11 -24.71 -29.07 -19.81
C PHE A 11 -23.91 -29.60 -18.62
N ASN A 12 -23.35 -28.67 -17.84
CA ASN A 12 -22.71 -28.97 -16.58
C ASN A 12 -23.34 -28.08 -15.50
N LEU A 13 -23.76 -28.69 -14.38
CA LEU A 13 -24.23 -27.99 -13.18
C LEU A 13 -23.39 -28.44 -11.98
N ASP A 14 -22.75 -27.47 -11.34
CA ASP A 14 -21.96 -27.69 -10.14
C ASP A 14 -22.41 -26.75 -9.03
N SER A 15 -22.40 -27.23 -7.80
CA SER A 15 -22.74 -26.43 -6.61
C SER A 15 -21.69 -26.66 -5.53
N GLN A 16 -21.10 -25.60 -5.06
CA GLN A 16 -20.08 -25.61 -4.02
C GLN A 16 -20.51 -24.78 -2.81
N LEU A 17 -20.47 -25.38 -1.66
CA LEU A 17 -20.63 -24.69 -0.38
C LEU A 17 -19.30 -24.74 0.38
N THR A 18 -18.79 -23.58 0.73
CA THR A 18 -17.54 -23.43 1.48
C THR A 18 -17.82 -22.71 2.79
N PHE A 19 -17.28 -23.26 3.88
CA PHE A 19 -17.20 -22.60 5.16
C PHE A 19 -15.72 -22.46 5.52
N ALA A 20 -15.29 -21.24 5.87
CA ALA A 20 -13.95 -20.97 6.36
C ALA A 20 -14.01 -20.26 7.72
N ASP A 21 -13.21 -20.73 8.65
CA ASP A 21 -12.96 -20.13 9.97
C ASP A 21 -11.48 -19.74 10.02
N HIS A 22 -11.23 -18.43 10.05
CA HIS A 22 -9.89 -17.89 10.19
C HIS A 22 -9.76 -17.24 11.56
N GLN A 23 -8.90 -17.81 12.40
CA GLN A 23 -8.55 -17.26 13.69
C GLN A 23 -7.10 -16.82 13.68
N TYR A 24 -6.87 -15.61 14.10
CA TYR A 24 -5.54 -15.05 14.26
C TYR A 24 -5.42 -14.48 15.67
N ASP A 25 -4.52 -15.06 16.44
CA ASP A 25 -4.19 -14.63 17.79
C ASP A 25 -2.74 -14.13 17.80
N ASN A 26 -2.50 -12.96 18.37
CA ASN A 26 -1.17 -12.41 18.53
C ASN A 26 -0.96 -11.91 19.96
N ASN A 27 0.19 -12.26 20.51
CA ASN A 27 0.63 -11.82 21.83
C ASN A 27 1.87 -10.94 21.63
N ASN A 28 1.76 -9.67 21.98
CA ASN A 28 2.88 -8.76 22.03
C ASN A 28 3.27 -8.53 23.49
N SER A 29 4.56 -8.59 23.77
CA SER A 29 5.13 -8.16 25.04
C SER A 29 6.22 -7.11 24.77
N TRP A 30 6.26 -6.13 25.64
CA TRP A 30 7.22 -5.06 25.53
C TRP A 30 7.79 -4.76 26.92
N PHE A 31 9.10 -4.51 26.98
CA PHE A 31 9.80 -4.23 28.21
C PHE A 31 10.88 -3.18 28.00
N ILE A 32 10.89 -2.16 28.84
CA ILE A 32 11.97 -1.18 28.96
C ILE A 32 12.66 -1.41 30.31
N PRO A 33 13.94 -1.80 30.32
CA PRO A 33 14.68 -1.99 31.55
C PRO A 33 14.91 -0.68 32.32
N SER A 34 15.09 -0.75 33.63
CA SER A 34 15.35 0.37 34.51
C SER A 34 16.58 1.21 34.10
N THR A 35 17.55 0.56 33.47
CA THR A 35 18.79 1.18 32.94
C THR A 35 18.59 1.89 31.61
N SER A 36 17.41 1.79 31.00
CA SER A 36 17.09 2.48 29.74
C SER A 36 17.05 3.99 29.93
N THR A 37 17.65 4.73 29.00
CA THR A 37 17.56 6.21 28.96
C THR A 37 16.10 6.69 28.96
N ILE A 38 15.17 5.92 28.38
CA ILE A 38 13.74 6.25 28.37
C ILE A 38 13.17 6.15 29.80
N ALA A 39 13.40 5.06 30.51
CA ALA A 39 12.95 4.89 31.89
C ALA A 39 13.53 5.97 32.81
N ILE A 40 14.84 6.20 32.72
CA ILE A 40 15.56 7.23 33.54
C ILE A 40 14.99 8.62 33.26
N ASN A 41 14.78 9.02 32.00
CA ASN A 41 14.23 10.32 31.64
C ASN A 41 12.78 10.52 32.11
N ASN A 42 12.04 9.43 32.26
CA ASN A 42 10.67 9.44 32.75
C ASN A 42 10.60 9.31 34.29
N GLY A 43 11.73 9.17 34.96
CA GLY A 43 11.82 8.97 36.44
C GLY A 43 11.22 7.63 36.86
N ARG A 44 11.39 6.56 36.04
CA ARG A 44 10.82 5.23 36.26
C ARG A 44 11.89 4.15 36.39
N GLU A 45 11.57 3.11 37.16
CA GLU A 45 12.41 1.92 37.35
C GLU A 45 11.98 0.77 36.44
N GLY A 46 11.84 1.06 35.14
CA GLY A 46 11.40 0.12 34.12
C GLY A 46 9.89 0.19 33.81
N GLU A 47 9.53 -0.26 32.63
CA GLU A 47 8.14 -0.33 32.16
C GLU A 47 7.93 -1.66 31.42
N ALA A 48 6.76 -2.29 31.59
CA ALA A 48 6.40 -3.49 30.84
C ALA A 48 4.92 -3.49 30.46
N SER A 49 4.62 -4.04 29.29
CA SER A 49 3.25 -4.24 28.85
C SER A 49 3.05 -5.63 28.23
N ARG A 50 1.81 -6.10 28.27
CA ARG A 50 1.32 -7.25 27.51
C ARG A 50 0.06 -6.87 26.76
N GLU A 51 -0.03 -7.32 25.54
CA GLU A 51 -1.14 -7.06 24.66
C GLU A 51 -1.54 -8.33 23.94
N TYR A 52 -2.81 -8.66 24.01
CA TYR A 52 -3.41 -9.80 23.35
C TYR A 52 -4.43 -9.32 22.31
N TYR A 53 -4.23 -9.72 21.07
CA TYR A 53 -5.18 -9.48 19.98
C TYR A 53 -5.81 -10.80 19.56
N LYS A 54 -7.11 -10.75 19.31
CA LYS A 54 -7.83 -11.84 18.69
C LYS A 54 -8.67 -11.33 17.53
N ASN A 55 -8.46 -11.91 16.37
CA ASN A 55 -9.26 -11.64 15.18
C ASN A 55 -9.90 -12.94 14.71
N ASN A 56 -11.23 -13.00 14.74
CA ASN A 56 -12.02 -14.12 14.25
C ASN A 56 -12.75 -13.69 12.97
N GLN A 57 -12.63 -14.49 11.93
CA GLN A 57 -13.35 -14.26 10.67
C GLN A 57 -14.03 -15.54 10.24
N TYR A 58 -15.36 -15.47 10.07
CA TYR A 58 -16.18 -16.58 9.59
C TYR A 58 -16.71 -16.20 8.20
N ILE A 59 -16.49 -17.08 7.23
CA ILE A 59 -16.92 -16.91 5.85
C ILE A 59 -17.77 -18.10 5.46
N LEU A 60 -18.96 -17.82 4.92
CA LEU A 60 -19.83 -18.79 4.27
C LEU A 60 -20.01 -18.37 2.83
N GLU A 61 -19.64 -19.21 1.88
CA GLU A 61 -19.87 -19.01 0.45
C GLU A 61 -20.65 -20.14 -0.15
N TRP A 62 -21.64 -19.78 -0.96
CA TRP A 62 -22.37 -20.74 -1.77
C TRP A 62 -22.32 -20.29 -3.24
N LEU A 63 -21.84 -21.17 -4.09
CA LEU A 63 -21.67 -20.95 -5.53
C LEU A 63 -22.46 -21.99 -6.31
N VAL A 64 -23.15 -21.55 -7.35
CA VAL A 64 -23.80 -22.42 -8.33
C VAL A 64 -23.28 -22.05 -9.71
N ASN A 65 -22.69 -23.02 -10.39
CA ASN A 65 -22.15 -22.86 -11.73
C ASN A 65 -22.97 -23.69 -12.72
N PHE A 66 -23.38 -23.06 -13.80
CA PHE A 66 -24.03 -23.70 -14.93
C PHE A 66 -23.21 -23.44 -16.18
N GLY A 67 -22.88 -24.48 -16.92
CA GLY A 67 -22.17 -24.41 -18.20
C GLY A 67 -22.92 -25.11 -19.30
N ALA A 68 -23.00 -24.51 -20.49
CA ALA A 68 -23.61 -25.08 -21.68
C ALA A 68 -22.69 -24.84 -22.87
N LYS A 69 -22.47 -25.91 -23.66
CA LYS A 69 -21.73 -25.84 -24.93
C LYS A 69 -22.60 -26.42 -26.06
N PHE A 70 -22.91 -25.59 -27.06
CA PHE A 70 -23.74 -25.97 -28.20
C PHE A 70 -23.14 -25.37 -29.49
N GLY A 71 -22.63 -26.23 -30.31
CA GLY A 71 -21.91 -25.84 -31.53
C GLY A 71 -20.72 -24.95 -31.20
N LYS A 72 -20.71 -23.74 -31.76
CA LYS A 72 -19.67 -22.73 -31.56
C LYS A 72 -19.89 -21.86 -30.31
N ASN A 73 -20.98 -22.07 -29.60
CA ASN A 73 -21.36 -21.27 -28.43
C ASN A 73 -20.94 -21.98 -27.14
N ASN A 74 -20.30 -21.26 -26.24
CA ASN A 74 -19.96 -21.71 -24.91
C ASN A 74 -20.42 -20.65 -23.89
N ALA A 75 -21.44 -20.97 -23.11
CA ALA A 75 -22.01 -20.09 -22.10
C ALA A 75 -21.79 -20.66 -20.69
N LYS A 76 -21.39 -19.80 -19.78
CA LYS A 76 -21.25 -20.15 -18.35
C LYS A 76 -21.95 -19.09 -17.52
N VAL A 77 -22.74 -19.55 -16.57
CA VAL A 77 -23.43 -18.70 -15.59
C VAL A 77 -22.99 -19.13 -14.19
N MET A 78 -22.64 -18.18 -13.37
CA MET A 78 -22.34 -18.39 -11.97
C MET A 78 -23.25 -17.50 -11.13
N LEU A 79 -23.88 -18.05 -10.12
CA LEU A 79 -24.59 -17.33 -9.07
C LEU A 79 -23.95 -17.62 -7.73
N GLY A 80 -23.88 -16.62 -6.88
CA GLY A 80 -23.22 -16.76 -5.59
C GLY A 80 -23.86 -15.95 -4.49
N TYR A 81 -23.73 -16.47 -3.29
CA TYR A 81 -24.02 -15.82 -2.03
C TYR A 81 -22.79 -15.91 -1.14
N SER A 82 -22.45 -14.82 -0.45
CA SER A 82 -21.36 -14.80 0.53
C SER A 82 -21.80 -14.04 1.77
N TYR A 83 -21.49 -14.61 2.93
CA TYR A 83 -21.64 -13.97 4.24
C TYR A 83 -20.29 -14.00 4.95
N GLN A 84 -19.85 -12.84 5.42
CA GLN A 84 -18.66 -12.70 6.21
C GLN A 84 -18.97 -11.99 7.52
N TYR A 85 -18.50 -12.57 8.62
CA TYR A 85 -18.49 -11.96 9.94
C TYR A 85 -17.04 -11.81 10.40
N SER A 86 -16.66 -10.61 10.82
CA SER A 86 -15.33 -10.31 11.35
C SER A 86 -15.46 -9.72 12.73
N GLN A 87 -14.71 -10.23 13.70
CA GLN A 87 -14.66 -9.76 15.07
C GLN A 87 -13.21 -9.54 15.50
N TYR A 88 -12.92 -8.35 15.98
CA TYR A 88 -11.64 -7.99 16.56
C TYR A 88 -11.81 -7.74 18.06
N SER A 89 -10.89 -8.26 18.86
CA SER A 89 -10.80 -7.97 20.29
C SER A 89 -9.34 -7.73 20.69
N ARG A 90 -9.15 -6.83 21.63
CA ARG A 90 -7.86 -6.44 22.20
C ARG A 90 -7.98 -6.42 23.71
N LEU A 91 -6.96 -6.94 24.39
CA LEU A 91 -6.71 -6.76 25.81
C LEU A 91 -5.29 -6.22 25.97
N TYR A 92 -5.16 -5.13 26.70
CA TYR A 92 -3.89 -4.50 27.02
C TYR A 92 -3.74 -4.36 28.52
N ALA A 93 -2.53 -4.60 29.03
CA ALA A 93 -2.16 -4.34 30.41
C ALA A 93 -0.71 -3.85 30.46
N GLU A 94 -0.44 -2.88 31.32
CA GLU A 94 0.89 -2.36 31.58
C GLU A 94 1.12 -2.11 33.08
N ASN A 95 2.38 -2.13 33.49
CA ASN A 95 2.81 -1.64 34.80
C ASN A 95 4.24 -1.10 34.72
N LYS A 96 4.66 -0.37 35.74
CA LYS A 96 5.94 0.34 35.83
C LYS A 96 6.56 0.16 37.19
N ASP A 97 7.81 0.63 37.34
CA ASP A 97 8.57 0.63 38.58
C ASP A 97 8.74 -0.79 39.15
N PHE A 98 9.46 -1.63 38.40
CA PHE A 98 9.75 -3.02 38.77
C PHE A 98 10.92 -3.11 39.75
N PRO A 99 10.89 -4.03 40.73
CA PRO A 99 11.96 -4.20 41.72
C PRO A 99 13.29 -4.68 41.11
N ASN A 100 13.24 -5.27 39.91
CA ASN A 100 14.40 -5.62 39.08
C ASN A 100 13.98 -5.92 37.65
N ASP A 101 14.94 -5.89 36.72
CA ASP A 101 14.73 -6.12 35.29
C ASP A 101 14.57 -7.60 34.91
N GLY A 102 14.77 -8.53 35.83
CA GLY A 102 14.77 -9.96 35.54
C GLY A 102 13.38 -10.57 35.29
N LEU A 103 12.31 -9.89 35.69
CA LEU A 103 10.93 -10.35 35.52
C LEU A 103 10.33 -9.84 34.20
N GLY A 104 10.77 -8.69 33.71
CA GLY A 104 10.29 -8.09 32.46
C GLY A 104 8.77 -8.05 32.37
N SER A 105 8.24 -8.43 31.19
CA SER A 105 6.79 -8.52 30.95
C SER A 105 6.15 -9.79 31.51
N ASP A 106 6.91 -10.72 32.10
CA ASP A 106 6.38 -12.02 32.54
C ASP A 106 5.61 -11.95 33.87
N ASN A 107 5.82 -10.86 34.64
CA ASN A 107 5.08 -10.62 35.88
C ASN A 107 4.74 -9.12 36.03
N LEU A 108 3.72 -8.65 35.31
CA LEU A 108 3.27 -7.24 35.40
C LEU A 108 2.82 -6.86 36.82
N GLY A 109 2.34 -7.81 37.60
CA GLY A 109 1.87 -7.57 38.97
C GLY A 109 3.00 -7.21 39.96
N SER A 110 4.28 -7.40 39.60
CA SER A 110 5.43 -7.05 40.44
C SER A 110 5.80 -5.57 40.38
N GLY A 111 5.33 -4.83 39.37
CA GLY A 111 5.52 -3.37 39.32
C GLY A 111 4.73 -2.67 40.42
N SER A 112 5.31 -1.62 41.03
CA SER A 112 4.70 -0.90 42.16
C SER A 112 3.77 0.22 41.72
N TYR A 113 3.96 0.77 40.51
CA TYR A 113 3.28 1.99 40.04
C TYR A 113 1.75 1.94 40.14
N ALA A 114 1.15 0.83 39.73
CA ALA A 114 -0.30 0.66 39.80
C ALA A 114 -0.85 0.68 41.24
N LYS A 115 -0.04 0.28 42.23
CA LYS A 115 -0.43 0.29 43.66
C LYS A 115 -0.20 1.63 44.29
N ASP A 116 0.94 2.24 43.99
CA ASP A 116 1.43 3.46 44.68
C ASP A 116 0.75 4.72 44.12
N GLU A 117 0.53 4.81 42.82
CA GLU A 117 -0.10 5.95 42.17
C GLU A 117 -1.61 5.77 41.92
N GLY A 118 -2.13 4.56 42.13
CA GLY A 118 -3.55 4.26 41.91
C GLY A 118 -3.98 4.23 40.43
N GLU A 119 -3.01 4.22 39.53
CA GLU A 119 -3.22 4.16 38.08
C GLU A 119 -3.08 2.74 37.58
N VAL A 120 -4.11 2.24 36.90
CA VAL A 120 -4.10 0.93 36.29
C VAL A 120 -4.03 1.07 34.78
N GLY A 121 -2.89 0.68 34.20
CA GLY A 121 -2.71 0.63 32.75
C GLY A 121 -3.40 -0.59 32.15
N MET A 122 -4.74 -0.58 32.08
CA MET A 122 -5.53 -1.64 31.44
C MET A 122 -6.50 -1.04 30.45
N ASP A 123 -6.63 -1.67 29.28
CA ASP A 123 -7.59 -1.33 28.26
C ASP A 123 -8.10 -2.57 27.57
N SER A 124 -9.36 -2.54 27.15
CA SER A 124 -9.93 -3.59 26.33
C SER A 124 -10.86 -3.02 25.28
N TYR A 125 -10.81 -3.60 24.09
CA TYR A 125 -11.61 -3.16 22.97
C TYR A 125 -12.17 -4.36 22.22
N LYS A 126 -13.41 -4.22 21.74
CA LYS A 126 -14.05 -5.22 20.89
C LYS A 126 -14.87 -4.54 19.82
N SER A 127 -14.70 -5.00 18.57
CA SER A 127 -15.53 -4.55 17.45
C SER A 127 -15.91 -5.71 16.54
N ASP A 128 -17.03 -5.56 15.82
CA ASP A 128 -17.44 -6.52 14.81
C ASP A 128 -18.03 -5.85 13.58
N SER A 129 -17.95 -6.56 12.46
CA SER A 129 -18.58 -6.15 11.21
C SER A 129 -19.12 -7.35 10.44
N ARG A 130 -20.13 -7.09 9.62
CA ARG A 130 -20.80 -8.07 8.75
C ARG A 130 -20.84 -7.57 7.33
N LEU A 131 -20.57 -8.49 6.40
CA LEU A 131 -20.64 -8.26 4.97
C LEU A 131 -21.48 -9.36 4.32
N ILE A 132 -22.47 -8.98 3.53
CA ILE A 132 -23.35 -9.90 2.82
C ILE A 132 -23.29 -9.55 1.35
N SER A 133 -23.16 -10.55 0.48
CA SER A 133 -23.08 -10.34 -0.95
C SER A 133 -23.94 -11.33 -1.72
N PHE A 134 -24.65 -10.82 -2.71
CA PHE A 134 -25.27 -11.61 -3.79
C PHE A 134 -24.59 -11.24 -5.09
N PHE A 135 -24.15 -12.22 -5.85
CA PHE A 135 -23.44 -11.94 -7.09
C PHE A 135 -23.76 -12.94 -8.19
N GLY A 136 -23.65 -12.46 -9.43
CA GLY A 136 -23.82 -13.28 -10.61
C GLY A 136 -22.82 -12.89 -11.68
N ARG A 137 -22.43 -13.86 -12.49
CA ARG A 137 -21.55 -13.70 -13.66
C ARG A 137 -22.07 -14.52 -14.81
N ILE A 138 -22.07 -13.93 -15.99
CA ILE A 138 -22.31 -14.59 -17.27
C ILE A 138 -21.04 -14.44 -18.09
N SER A 139 -20.51 -15.55 -18.59
CA SER A 139 -19.41 -15.58 -19.54
C SER A 139 -19.87 -16.27 -20.81
N TYR A 140 -19.61 -15.64 -21.94
CA TYR A 140 -20.00 -16.15 -23.26
C TYR A 140 -18.81 -16.11 -24.20
N ASP A 141 -18.61 -17.20 -24.92
CA ASP A 141 -17.58 -17.39 -25.93
C ASP A 141 -18.23 -17.91 -27.18
N PHE A 142 -18.05 -17.20 -28.30
CA PHE A 142 -18.48 -17.63 -29.62
C PHE A 142 -17.26 -17.96 -30.47
N ASP A 143 -17.14 -19.24 -30.84
CA ASP A 143 -16.12 -19.80 -31.76
C ASP A 143 -14.66 -19.55 -31.27
N GLY A 144 -14.44 -19.29 -29.97
CA GLY A 144 -13.13 -18.86 -29.44
C GLY A 144 -12.68 -17.47 -29.90
N LYS A 145 -13.52 -16.76 -30.65
CA LYS A 145 -13.22 -15.45 -31.27
C LYS A 145 -13.76 -14.26 -30.51
N TYR A 146 -15.04 -14.32 -30.13
CA TYR A 146 -15.74 -13.24 -29.46
C TYR A 146 -16.03 -13.66 -28.03
N LEU A 147 -15.43 -12.94 -27.10
CA LEU A 147 -15.49 -13.23 -25.68
C LEU A 147 -16.25 -12.11 -24.97
N MET A 148 -17.17 -12.44 -24.11
CA MET A 148 -17.91 -11.48 -23.28
C MET A 148 -18.05 -12.03 -21.88
N THR A 149 -17.84 -11.15 -20.87
CA THR A 149 -18.18 -11.45 -19.48
C THR A 149 -18.93 -10.27 -18.91
N ALA A 150 -20.05 -10.53 -18.23
CA ALA A 150 -20.77 -9.53 -17.46
C ALA A 150 -20.99 -10.06 -16.04
N SER A 151 -20.83 -9.22 -15.04
CA SER A 151 -21.08 -9.58 -13.64
C SER A 151 -21.71 -8.42 -12.88
N LEU A 152 -22.48 -8.78 -11.87
CA LEU A 152 -23.05 -7.85 -10.91
C LEU A 152 -22.84 -8.41 -9.50
N ARG A 153 -22.34 -7.58 -8.59
CA ARG A 153 -22.27 -7.85 -7.16
C ARG A 153 -23.12 -6.83 -6.41
N HIS A 154 -24.09 -7.31 -5.66
CA HIS A 154 -24.90 -6.53 -4.73
C HIS A 154 -24.43 -6.84 -3.31
N GLU A 155 -23.85 -5.86 -2.63
CA GLU A 155 -23.12 -6.08 -1.39
C GLU A 155 -23.55 -5.11 -0.30
N GLY A 156 -23.81 -5.63 0.90
CA GLY A 156 -24.24 -4.86 2.06
C GLY A 156 -23.27 -5.02 3.23
N SER A 157 -22.87 -3.89 3.82
CA SER A 157 -21.97 -3.84 4.97
C SER A 157 -22.61 -3.16 6.17
N SER A 158 -22.33 -3.71 7.37
CA SER A 158 -22.76 -3.13 8.63
C SER A 158 -22.05 -1.83 9.00
N LYS A 159 -20.93 -1.52 8.35
CA LYS A 159 -20.11 -0.32 8.62
C LYS A 159 -20.78 0.97 8.16
N PHE A 160 -21.61 0.90 7.13
CA PHE A 160 -22.27 2.06 6.53
C PHE A 160 -23.55 2.48 7.24
N GLY A 161 -23.95 3.71 6.98
CA GLY A 161 -25.18 4.28 7.50
C GLY A 161 -26.44 3.53 7.02
N PRO A 162 -27.54 3.63 7.76
CA PRO A 162 -28.74 2.81 7.52
C PRO A 162 -29.29 2.93 6.10
N ASN A 163 -29.12 4.09 5.45
CA ASN A 163 -29.64 4.36 4.10
C ASN A 163 -28.69 3.90 2.98
N ASN A 164 -27.42 3.57 3.28
CA ASN A 164 -26.37 3.34 2.29
C ASN A 164 -25.60 2.03 2.52
N LYS A 165 -26.16 1.09 3.26
CA LYS A 165 -25.50 -0.20 3.55
C LYS A 165 -25.18 -0.98 2.29
N TRP A 166 -26.03 -0.91 1.27
CA TRP A 166 -25.94 -1.70 0.06
C TRP A 166 -25.29 -0.93 -1.09
N GLY A 167 -24.40 -1.59 -1.80
CA GLY A 167 -23.75 -1.11 -3.02
C GLY A 167 -23.95 -2.07 -4.18
N ASN A 168 -24.00 -1.52 -5.40
CA ASN A 168 -24.03 -2.30 -6.64
C ASN A 168 -22.70 -2.11 -7.39
N PHE A 169 -22.08 -3.21 -7.78
CA PHE A 169 -20.77 -3.26 -8.40
C PHE A 169 -20.85 -4.06 -9.70
N PRO A 170 -21.29 -3.43 -10.82
CA PRO A 170 -21.31 -4.06 -12.12
C PRO A 170 -19.91 -4.10 -12.73
N ALA A 171 -19.66 -5.13 -13.55
CA ALA A 171 -18.50 -5.18 -14.44
C ALA A 171 -18.86 -5.87 -15.75
N VAL A 172 -18.26 -5.40 -16.84
CA VAL A 172 -18.38 -5.98 -18.17
C VAL A 172 -17.02 -6.00 -18.86
N SER A 173 -16.71 -7.07 -19.54
CA SER A 173 -15.53 -7.16 -20.41
C SER A 173 -15.89 -7.79 -21.74
N VAL A 174 -15.23 -7.31 -22.80
CA VAL A 174 -15.34 -7.86 -24.15
C VAL A 174 -13.95 -8.13 -24.70
N GLY A 175 -13.80 -9.19 -25.45
CA GLY A 175 -12.56 -9.56 -26.11
C GLY A 175 -12.83 -10.05 -27.53
N TRP A 176 -11.99 -9.61 -28.45
CA TRP A 176 -12.01 -10.07 -29.83
C TRP A 176 -10.65 -10.64 -30.19
N ARG A 177 -10.62 -11.95 -30.47
CA ARG A 177 -9.43 -12.66 -30.91
C ARG A 177 -9.29 -12.54 -32.43
N ILE A 178 -8.67 -11.44 -32.86
CA ILE A 178 -8.54 -11.08 -34.28
C ILE A 178 -7.77 -12.13 -35.07
N SER A 179 -6.73 -12.72 -34.44
CA SER A 179 -5.90 -13.77 -35.05
C SER A 179 -6.68 -15.00 -35.57
N GLN A 180 -7.90 -15.22 -35.03
CA GLN A 180 -8.76 -16.35 -35.43
C GLN A 180 -9.69 -16.02 -36.61
N GLU A 181 -9.66 -14.76 -37.10
CA GLU A 181 -10.47 -14.38 -38.24
C GLU A 181 -9.87 -14.86 -39.56
N SER A 182 -10.73 -15.13 -40.57
CA SER A 182 -10.30 -15.64 -41.87
C SER A 182 -9.39 -14.64 -42.61
N PHE A 183 -9.62 -13.34 -42.45
CA PHE A 183 -8.77 -12.33 -43.07
C PHE A 183 -7.34 -12.24 -42.48
N MET A 184 -7.08 -12.89 -41.34
CA MET A 184 -5.77 -13.00 -40.70
C MET A 184 -5.01 -14.28 -41.03
N GLU A 185 -5.54 -15.14 -41.86
CA GLU A 185 -4.89 -16.43 -42.21
C GLU A 185 -3.48 -16.28 -42.77
N ASN A 186 -3.24 -15.25 -43.58
CA ASN A 186 -1.92 -14.94 -44.14
C ASN A 186 -0.90 -14.49 -43.12
N SER A 187 -1.32 -14.06 -41.92
CA SER A 187 -0.42 -13.61 -40.84
C SER A 187 0.03 -14.74 -39.91
N ARG A 188 -0.56 -15.93 -39.99
CA ARG A 188 -0.27 -17.08 -39.09
C ARG A 188 1.18 -17.57 -39.12
N GLY A 189 1.98 -17.18 -40.12
CA GLY A 189 3.38 -17.52 -40.22
C GLY A 189 4.28 -16.77 -39.20
N TRP A 190 3.80 -15.64 -38.67
CA TRP A 190 4.55 -14.82 -37.74
C TRP A 190 3.72 -14.35 -36.53
N LEU A 191 2.40 -14.30 -36.64
CA LEU A 191 1.46 -13.88 -35.59
C LEU A 191 0.70 -15.12 -35.07
N ASP A 192 1.04 -15.54 -33.86
CA ASP A 192 0.43 -16.72 -33.22
C ASP A 192 -0.92 -16.39 -32.60
N ASP A 193 -1.02 -15.26 -31.91
CA ASP A 193 -2.26 -14.74 -31.34
C ASP A 193 -2.28 -13.21 -31.31
N LEU A 194 -3.46 -12.65 -31.53
CA LEU A 194 -3.75 -11.22 -31.39
C LEU A 194 -5.18 -11.07 -30.87
N LYS A 195 -5.30 -10.47 -29.69
CA LYS A 195 -6.59 -10.21 -29.04
C LYS A 195 -6.67 -8.76 -28.56
N ILE A 196 -7.74 -8.09 -28.91
CA ILE A 196 -8.10 -6.78 -28.35
C ILE A 196 -9.16 -7.01 -27.27
N ARG A 197 -9.04 -6.31 -26.16
CA ARG A 197 -9.99 -6.37 -25.06
C ARG A 197 -10.31 -4.99 -24.51
N ALA A 198 -11.53 -4.84 -24.02
CA ALA A 198 -11.97 -3.67 -23.29
C ALA A 198 -12.81 -4.11 -22.10
N ASP A 199 -12.61 -3.47 -20.96
CA ASP A 199 -13.38 -3.73 -19.76
C ASP A 199 -13.77 -2.44 -19.04
N TYR A 200 -14.92 -2.53 -18.38
CA TYR A 200 -15.41 -1.53 -17.44
C TYR A 200 -15.89 -2.23 -16.18
N GLY A 201 -15.52 -1.69 -15.01
CA GLY A 201 -15.98 -2.24 -13.74
C GLY A 201 -16.04 -1.19 -12.65
N VAL A 202 -16.97 -1.39 -11.73
CA VAL A 202 -17.09 -0.60 -10.51
C VAL A 202 -16.72 -1.47 -9.31
N THR A 203 -15.83 -0.98 -8.46
CA THR A 203 -15.44 -1.64 -7.20
C THR A 203 -15.78 -0.73 -6.02
N GLY A 204 -16.20 -1.33 -4.90
CA GLY A 204 -16.48 -0.64 -3.64
C GLY A 204 -15.33 -0.78 -2.66
N ASN A 205 -15.15 0.23 -1.80
CA ASN A 205 -14.24 0.18 -0.66
C ASN A 205 -15.01 0.48 0.63
N GLN A 206 -14.71 -0.31 1.69
CA GLN A 206 -15.23 -0.17 3.05
C GLN A 206 -14.13 -0.25 4.11
N ASP A 207 -12.89 0.04 3.72
CA ASP A 207 -11.74 -0.05 4.61
C ASP A 207 -11.65 1.20 5.50
N PHE A 208 -12.38 1.15 6.61
CA PHE A 208 -12.40 2.12 7.70
C PHE A 208 -12.90 1.47 8.99
N ASP A 209 -12.73 2.16 10.11
CA ASP A 209 -13.09 1.67 11.44
C ASP A 209 -14.59 1.36 11.59
N ASN A 210 -14.90 0.38 12.43
CA ASN A 210 -16.29 0.05 12.73
C ASN A 210 -16.98 1.19 13.50
N TYR A 211 -18.31 1.27 13.37
CA TYR A 211 -19.20 2.13 14.15
C TYR A 211 -19.14 3.64 13.88
N LEU A 212 -18.43 4.13 12.85
CA LEU A 212 -18.40 5.56 12.49
C LEU A 212 -19.75 6.09 11.97
N SER A 213 -20.65 5.20 11.54
CA SER A 213 -21.99 5.55 11.06
C SER A 213 -23.07 5.53 12.16
N ILE A 214 -22.73 5.12 13.38
CA ILE A 214 -23.68 5.00 14.50
C ILE A 214 -23.20 5.81 15.72
N ALA A 215 -24.14 6.10 16.63
CA ALA A 215 -23.79 6.77 17.88
C ALA A 215 -23.12 5.79 18.84
N ALA A 216 -21.81 5.92 19.00
CA ALA A 216 -21.03 5.22 20.01
C ALA A 216 -20.81 6.12 21.22
N MET A 217 -20.78 5.53 22.42
CA MET A 217 -20.51 6.25 23.67
C MET A 217 -19.10 5.92 24.16
N LYS A 218 -18.44 6.90 24.74
CA LYS A 218 -17.09 6.79 25.30
C LYS A 218 -17.04 7.41 26.70
N GLY A 219 -16.24 6.85 27.59
CA GLY A 219 -15.94 7.46 28.89
C GLY A 219 -15.02 8.68 28.74
N PHE A 220 -15.36 9.77 29.43
CA PHE A 220 -14.64 11.06 29.44
C PHE A 220 -14.12 11.46 30.83
N GLY A 221 -13.56 10.53 31.58
CA GLY A 221 -13.08 10.78 32.93
C GLY A 221 -14.18 10.68 33.98
N TYR A 222 -13.99 11.35 35.11
CA TYR A 222 -14.85 11.20 36.29
C TYR A 222 -15.39 12.55 36.78
N TYR A 223 -16.64 12.54 37.19
CA TYR A 223 -17.30 13.64 37.90
C TYR A 223 -17.42 13.30 39.38
N SER A 224 -16.96 14.21 40.25
CA SER A 224 -17.09 14.05 41.72
C SER A 224 -18.41 14.63 42.23
N PHE A 225 -19.20 13.78 42.89
CA PHE A 225 -20.45 14.18 43.52
C PHE A 225 -20.62 13.47 44.86
N GLY A 226 -20.87 14.20 45.93
CA GLY A 226 -21.05 13.65 47.26
C GLY A 226 -19.86 12.83 47.79
N GLY A 227 -18.62 13.21 47.43
CA GLY A 227 -17.40 12.46 47.77
C GLY A 227 -17.16 11.17 47.04
N LYS A 228 -17.95 10.89 46.01
CA LYS A 228 -17.80 9.73 45.10
C LYS A 228 -17.47 10.19 43.67
N TYR A 229 -16.71 9.37 42.95
CA TYR A 229 -16.38 9.59 41.57
C TYR A 229 -17.28 8.74 40.66
N PHE A 230 -17.93 9.41 39.69
CA PHE A 230 -18.78 8.77 38.68
C PHE A 230 -18.15 8.96 37.31
N GLN A 231 -18.03 7.90 36.54
CA GLN A 231 -17.55 7.98 35.17
C GLN A 231 -18.56 8.74 34.30
N VAL A 232 -18.07 9.73 33.57
CA VAL A 232 -18.88 10.50 32.62
C VAL A 232 -18.84 9.82 31.26
N TRP A 233 -20.00 9.66 30.63
CA TRP A 233 -20.13 9.09 29.29
C TRP A 233 -20.68 10.14 28.33
N GLY A 234 -20.12 10.16 27.11
CA GLY A 234 -20.55 11.05 26.05
C GLY A 234 -20.31 10.44 24.67
N PRO A 235 -20.75 11.10 23.58
CA PRO A 235 -20.51 10.64 22.23
C PRO A 235 -19.02 10.44 21.95
N ALA A 236 -18.68 9.36 21.25
CA ALA A 236 -17.29 9.03 20.91
C ALA A 236 -16.79 9.76 19.65
N ASN A 237 -17.70 10.12 18.74
CA ASN A 237 -17.42 10.72 17.44
C ASN A 237 -18.61 11.52 16.93
N ASN A 238 -18.42 12.36 15.94
CA ASN A 238 -19.48 12.90 15.12
C ASN A 238 -20.08 11.79 14.25
N VAL A 239 -21.37 11.53 14.36
CA VAL A 239 -22.06 10.44 13.67
C VAL A 239 -22.40 10.83 12.24
N ASN A 240 -22.00 10.03 11.27
CA ASN A 240 -22.42 10.19 9.88
C ASN A 240 -23.36 9.05 9.43
N ARG A 241 -24.68 9.29 9.53
CA ARG A 241 -25.70 8.33 9.09
C ARG A 241 -25.79 8.15 7.58
N ASN A 242 -25.19 9.07 6.80
CA ASN A 242 -25.17 9.04 5.34
C ASN A 242 -23.90 8.43 4.77
N LEU A 243 -23.05 7.87 5.64
CA LEU A 243 -21.82 7.20 5.20
C LEU A 243 -22.14 6.10 4.19
N LYS A 244 -21.47 6.14 3.04
CA LYS A 244 -21.72 5.26 1.90
C LYS A 244 -20.42 4.69 1.33
N TRP A 245 -20.56 3.73 0.40
CA TRP A 245 -19.44 3.12 -0.30
C TRP A 245 -18.62 4.13 -1.10
N GLU A 246 -17.31 4.13 -0.90
CA GLU A 246 -16.37 4.70 -1.87
C GLU A 246 -16.38 3.83 -3.12
N LYS A 247 -16.46 4.44 -4.31
CA LYS A 247 -16.60 3.73 -5.58
C LYS A 247 -15.47 4.06 -6.53
N ALA A 248 -14.75 3.05 -6.99
CA ALA A 248 -13.78 3.18 -8.05
C ALA A 248 -14.36 2.63 -9.36
N LYS A 249 -14.51 3.52 -10.36
CA LYS A 249 -14.92 3.23 -11.73
C LYS A 249 -13.67 3.08 -12.58
N ASN A 250 -13.46 1.88 -13.08
CA ASN A 250 -12.29 1.54 -13.87
C ASN A 250 -12.72 1.22 -15.30
N TRP A 251 -11.99 1.69 -16.29
CA TRP A 251 -12.03 1.15 -17.64
C TRP A 251 -10.61 0.93 -18.16
N ASN A 252 -10.47 -0.09 -18.96
CA ASN A 252 -9.21 -0.54 -19.50
C ASN A 252 -9.39 -0.98 -20.93
N ILE A 253 -8.42 -0.67 -21.80
CA ILE A 253 -8.31 -1.17 -23.16
C ILE A 253 -6.96 -1.83 -23.28
N GLY A 254 -6.92 -3.07 -23.76
CA GLY A 254 -5.71 -3.85 -23.86
C GLY A 254 -5.59 -4.61 -25.17
N ILE A 255 -4.34 -4.90 -25.51
CA ILE A 255 -3.95 -5.76 -26.62
C ILE A 255 -3.09 -6.86 -26.04
N ASP A 256 -3.47 -8.11 -26.26
CA ASP A 256 -2.67 -9.30 -25.96
C ASP A 256 -2.17 -9.87 -27.28
N PHE A 257 -0.89 -10.20 -27.36
CA PHE A 257 -0.28 -10.70 -28.59
C PHE A 257 0.76 -11.79 -28.33
N SER A 258 0.95 -12.64 -29.32
CA SER A 258 2.03 -13.61 -29.38
C SER A 258 2.52 -13.74 -30.82
N MET A 259 3.84 -13.78 -31.02
CA MET A 259 4.49 -13.75 -32.32
C MET A 259 5.66 -14.73 -32.40
N PHE A 260 5.94 -15.22 -33.62
CA PHE A 260 7.10 -16.03 -33.96
C PHE A 260 7.21 -17.32 -33.12
N ASN A 261 6.13 -18.09 -33.01
CA ASN A 261 6.02 -19.30 -32.18
C ASN A 261 6.31 -19.01 -30.69
N ASN A 262 5.66 -17.99 -30.14
CA ASN A 262 5.84 -17.51 -28.76
C ASN A 262 7.27 -17.05 -28.42
N LEU A 263 8.06 -16.66 -29.42
CA LEU A 263 9.36 -16.04 -29.17
C LEU A 263 9.19 -14.67 -28.49
N PHE A 264 8.16 -13.92 -28.88
CA PHE A 264 7.81 -12.62 -28.32
C PHE A 264 6.31 -12.57 -28.07
N TYR A 265 5.91 -12.39 -26.82
CA TYR A 265 4.51 -12.28 -26.44
C TYR A 265 4.32 -11.34 -25.26
N GLY A 266 3.11 -10.85 -25.11
CA GLY A 266 2.84 -9.92 -24.00
C GLY A 266 1.51 -9.21 -24.11
N SER A 267 1.38 -8.16 -23.33
CA SER A 267 0.21 -7.28 -23.31
C SER A 267 0.59 -5.81 -23.21
N LEU A 268 -0.25 -4.97 -23.81
CA LEU A 268 -0.20 -3.52 -23.67
C LEU A 268 -1.58 -3.06 -23.21
N ASN A 269 -1.62 -2.25 -22.15
CA ASN A 269 -2.86 -1.80 -21.53
C ASN A 269 -2.84 -0.28 -21.33
N TYR A 270 -3.99 0.33 -21.57
CA TYR A 270 -4.28 1.67 -21.09
C TYR A 270 -5.40 1.59 -20.05
N PHE A 271 -5.16 2.09 -18.85
CA PHE A 271 -6.13 2.10 -17.78
C PHE A 271 -6.53 3.52 -17.37
N ASN A 272 -7.76 3.63 -16.86
CA ASN A 272 -8.26 4.87 -16.27
C ASN A 272 -9.19 4.52 -15.11
N ARG A 273 -8.78 4.91 -13.91
CA ARG A 273 -9.52 4.67 -12.67
C ARG A 273 -9.95 6.00 -12.07
N ARG A 274 -11.24 6.18 -11.86
CA ARG A 274 -11.82 7.31 -11.15
C ARG A 274 -12.46 6.82 -9.85
N THR A 275 -11.91 7.23 -8.72
CA THR A 275 -12.44 6.95 -7.39
C THR A 275 -13.24 8.14 -6.92
N GLU A 276 -14.51 7.92 -6.62
CA GLU A 276 -15.48 8.90 -6.17
C GLU A 276 -15.91 8.58 -4.75
N ASP A 277 -16.38 9.59 -4.02
CA ASP A 277 -16.85 9.44 -2.64
C ASP A 277 -15.73 8.90 -1.71
N LEU A 278 -14.51 9.41 -1.87
CA LEU A 278 -13.35 9.04 -1.04
C LEU A 278 -13.69 9.16 0.44
N LEU A 279 -13.35 8.12 1.19
CA LEU A 279 -13.57 8.03 2.64
C LEU A 279 -12.41 8.70 3.39
N GLY A 280 -12.73 9.56 4.36
CA GLY A 280 -11.73 10.22 5.19
C GLY A 280 -12.31 11.14 6.26
N TYR A 281 -11.44 11.57 7.17
CA TYR A 281 -11.78 12.58 8.17
C TYR A 281 -11.75 13.97 7.54
N TYR A 282 -12.78 14.74 7.88
CA TYR A 282 -13.00 16.08 7.37
C TYR A 282 -13.19 17.06 8.53
N LYS A 283 -12.50 18.20 8.50
CA LYS A 283 -12.62 19.23 9.53
C LYS A 283 -13.95 19.93 9.43
N VAL A 284 -14.65 20.05 10.54
CA VAL A 284 -15.96 20.66 10.68
C VAL A 284 -15.96 21.70 11.79
N PRO A 285 -16.85 22.72 11.75
CA PRO A 285 -16.93 23.75 12.78
C PRO A 285 -17.54 23.22 14.08
N ILE A 286 -17.04 23.72 15.20
CA ILE A 286 -17.64 23.53 16.52
C ILE A 286 -18.18 24.89 17.01
N PRO A 287 -19.49 25.05 17.26
CA PRO A 287 -20.62 24.22 16.95
C PRO A 287 -20.99 24.26 15.45
N PRO A 288 -21.89 23.43 14.90
CA PRO A 288 -22.83 22.53 15.60
C PRO A 288 -22.29 21.14 15.89
N TYR A 289 -21.12 20.78 15.34
CA TYR A 289 -20.50 19.48 15.59
C TYR A 289 -19.89 19.42 17.00
N LEU A 290 -19.85 18.21 17.58
CA LEU A 290 -19.26 17.97 18.90
C LEU A 290 -17.73 17.91 18.88
N PHE A 291 -17.17 17.43 17.78
CA PHE A 291 -15.73 17.30 17.52
C PHE A 291 -15.36 18.06 16.25
N ASP A 292 -14.11 18.47 16.15
CA ASP A 292 -13.59 19.29 15.04
C ASP A 292 -13.41 18.51 13.72
N GLU A 293 -13.70 17.21 13.72
CA GLU A 293 -13.66 16.38 12.52
C GLU A 293 -14.77 15.33 12.50
N THR A 294 -15.17 14.93 11.31
CA THR A 294 -16.14 13.86 11.07
C THR A 294 -15.70 12.99 9.90
N PHE A 295 -16.05 11.71 9.93
CA PHE A 295 -15.72 10.77 8.87
C PHE A 295 -16.79 10.80 7.77
N VAL A 296 -16.40 11.10 6.54
CA VAL A 296 -17.34 11.40 5.44
C VAL A 296 -16.84 10.89 4.11
N ASN A 297 -17.74 10.86 3.13
CA ASN A 297 -17.43 10.60 1.73
C ASN A 297 -17.21 11.93 1.01
N VAL A 298 -15.98 12.38 0.90
CA VAL A 298 -15.65 13.64 0.23
C VAL A 298 -14.39 13.48 -0.61
N GLY A 299 -14.52 13.83 -1.86
CA GLY A 299 -13.39 13.86 -2.77
C GLY A 299 -13.50 12.90 -3.94
N THR A 300 -12.72 13.23 -4.94
CA THR A 300 -12.60 12.44 -6.16
C THR A 300 -11.15 12.44 -6.62
N MET A 301 -10.63 11.27 -6.91
CA MET A 301 -9.28 11.07 -7.44
C MET A 301 -9.33 10.32 -8.77
N LYS A 302 -8.40 10.63 -9.67
CA LYS A 302 -8.24 9.97 -10.96
C LYS A 302 -6.82 9.47 -11.12
N ASN A 303 -6.68 8.21 -11.54
CA ASN A 303 -5.40 7.59 -11.92
C ASN A 303 -5.53 7.04 -13.33
N TYR A 304 -4.54 7.30 -14.19
CA TYR A 304 -4.51 6.77 -15.54
C TYR A 304 -3.09 6.60 -16.04
N GLY A 305 -2.90 5.69 -16.97
CA GLY A 305 -1.58 5.40 -17.50
C GLY A 305 -1.55 4.23 -18.45
N PHE A 306 -0.35 3.82 -18.79
CA PHE A 306 -0.06 2.66 -19.62
C PHE A 306 0.67 1.61 -18.80
N GLU A 307 0.35 0.35 -19.06
CA GLU A 307 1.03 -0.83 -18.52
C GLU A 307 1.43 -1.73 -19.68
N PHE A 308 2.58 -2.35 -19.56
CA PHE A 308 3.01 -3.38 -20.49
C PHE A 308 3.68 -4.55 -19.76
N ASP A 309 3.47 -5.72 -20.32
CA ASP A 309 4.14 -6.97 -19.95
C ASP A 309 4.65 -7.62 -21.24
N LEU A 310 5.97 -7.68 -21.39
CA LEU A 310 6.64 -8.17 -22.58
C LEU A 310 7.54 -9.33 -22.21
N ASN A 311 7.38 -10.46 -22.90
CA ASN A 311 8.09 -11.69 -22.63
C ASN A 311 8.82 -12.17 -23.89
N PHE A 312 10.05 -12.63 -23.73
CA PHE A 312 10.94 -13.06 -24.79
C PHE A 312 11.54 -14.44 -24.47
N ASN A 313 11.26 -15.43 -25.31
CA ASN A 313 11.86 -16.76 -25.28
C ASN A 313 13.02 -16.81 -26.29
N VAL A 314 14.17 -16.21 -25.96
CA VAL A 314 15.26 -15.95 -26.92
C VAL A 314 15.90 -17.22 -27.43
N VAL A 315 16.22 -18.13 -26.52
CA VAL A 315 16.84 -19.43 -26.84
C VAL A 315 16.29 -20.48 -25.91
N ASN A 316 15.92 -21.64 -26.48
CA ASN A 316 15.54 -22.81 -25.70
C ASN A 316 16.00 -24.08 -26.44
N ASN A 317 17.25 -24.46 -26.24
CA ASN A 317 17.79 -25.71 -26.76
C ASN A 317 18.15 -26.66 -25.60
N ARG A 318 18.70 -27.83 -25.92
CA ARG A 318 19.01 -28.87 -24.93
C ARG A 318 19.95 -28.39 -23.82
N ASP A 319 21.00 -27.68 -24.17
CA ASP A 319 22.06 -27.30 -23.24
C ASP A 319 21.90 -25.89 -22.68
N PHE A 320 21.30 -24.97 -23.45
CA PHE A 320 21.16 -23.57 -23.07
C PHE A 320 19.74 -23.07 -23.27
N GLY A 321 19.23 -22.37 -22.29
CA GLY A 321 17.96 -21.65 -22.35
C GLY A 321 18.14 -20.23 -21.83
N TYR A 322 17.51 -19.27 -22.49
CA TYR A 322 17.43 -17.90 -22.02
C TYR A 322 16.07 -17.31 -22.37
N ASN A 323 15.37 -16.88 -21.36
CA ASN A 323 14.18 -16.05 -21.48
C ASN A 323 14.30 -14.81 -20.58
N PHE A 324 13.64 -13.76 -20.97
CA PHE A 324 13.49 -12.59 -20.12
C PHE A 324 12.11 -11.96 -20.27
N SER A 325 11.68 -11.29 -19.21
CA SER A 325 10.47 -10.49 -19.19
C SER A 325 10.77 -9.05 -18.78
N VAL A 326 9.96 -8.13 -19.31
CA VAL A 326 9.98 -6.71 -18.92
C VAL A 326 8.55 -6.29 -18.63
N VAL A 327 8.30 -5.84 -17.40
CA VAL A 327 7.02 -5.29 -16.99
C VAL A 327 7.24 -3.82 -16.64
N GLY A 328 6.35 -2.95 -17.10
CA GLY A 328 6.47 -1.54 -16.79
C GLY A 328 5.14 -0.81 -16.78
N SER A 329 5.11 0.29 -16.07
CA SER A 329 3.92 1.14 -16.01
C SER A 329 4.28 2.61 -15.92
N THR A 330 3.43 3.43 -16.56
CA THR A 330 3.38 4.87 -16.32
C THR A 330 2.11 5.18 -15.53
N MET A 331 2.18 6.11 -14.60
CA MET A 331 1.01 6.51 -13.83
C MET A 331 0.94 8.03 -13.70
N THR A 332 -0.21 8.59 -14.03
CA THR A 332 -0.57 9.97 -13.72
C THR A 332 -1.72 9.96 -12.73
N ASN A 333 -1.51 10.64 -11.62
CA ASN A 333 -2.50 10.83 -10.57
C ASN A 333 -3.03 12.26 -10.61
N LYS A 334 -4.31 12.45 -10.31
CA LYS A 334 -4.93 13.77 -10.21
C LYS A 334 -5.99 13.78 -9.12
N PHE A 335 -5.86 14.68 -8.17
CA PHE A 335 -6.91 14.95 -7.19
C PHE A 335 -7.94 15.91 -7.81
N VAL A 336 -9.15 15.41 -8.08
CA VAL A 336 -10.14 16.16 -8.88
C VAL A 336 -10.92 17.13 -8.01
N SER A 337 -11.33 16.71 -6.81
CA SER A 337 -12.15 17.51 -5.89
C SER A 337 -11.97 17.08 -4.44
N PHE A 338 -12.03 18.05 -3.53
CA PHE A 338 -12.14 17.85 -2.08
C PHE A 338 -13.54 18.18 -1.55
N SER A 339 -14.51 18.42 -2.41
CA SER A 339 -15.83 18.92 -2.04
C SER A 339 -16.91 18.05 -2.64
N ASN A 340 -18.06 18.02 -1.96
CA ASN A 340 -19.32 17.51 -2.47
C ASN A 340 -20.44 18.52 -2.17
N SER A 341 -21.72 18.11 -2.28
CA SER A 341 -22.87 18.96 -2.00
C SER A 341 -22.95 19.43 -0.53
N ASP A 342 -22.45 18.61 0.39
CA ASP A 342 -22.64 18.78 1.84
C ASP A 342 -21.40 19.39 2.52
N TYR A 343 -20.21 19.21 1.90
CA TYR A 343 -18.94 19.62 2.47
C TYR A 343 -18.11 20.41 1.45
N VAL A 344 -17.85 21.67 1.77
CA VAL A 344 -16.95 22.53 0.97
C VAL A 344 -15.54 22.45 1.52
N GLY A 345 -14.66 21.76 0.81
CA GLY A 345 -13.27 21.57 1.20
C GLY A 345 -12.39 22.79 0.97
N LYS A 346 -11.21 22.76 1.59
CA LYS A 346 -10.12 23.71 1.32
C LYS A 346 -9.57 23.46 -0.09
N ASP A 347 -8.90 24.46 -0.64
CA ASP A 347 -8.23 24.33 -1.94
C ASP A 347 -7.05 23.35 -1.88
N TYR A 348 -6.48 23.14 -0.70
CA TYR A 348 -5.38 22.22 -0.49
C TYR A 348 -5.35 21.65 0.94
N TYR A 349 -4.64 20.52 1.08
CA TYR A 349 -4.24 19.92 2.36
C TYR A 349 -2.72 19.80 2.41
N ALA A 350 -2.10 20.42 3.44
CA ALA A 350 -0.68 20.27 3.74
C ALA A 350 -0.46 18.97 4.53
N ILE A 351 0.52 18.18 4.12
CA ILE A 351 0.79 16.83 4.65
C ILE A 351 2.29 16.56 4.80
N CYS A 352 2.63 15.46 5.47
CA CYS A 352 4.00 15.03 5.72
C CYS A 352 4.81 16.03 6.51
N SER A 353 4.51 16.19 7.80
CA SER A 353 5.24 17.09 8.69
C SER A 353 6.62 16.55 9.09
N THR A 354 7.59 17.45 9.23
CA THR A 354 8.87 17.14 9.89
C THR A 354 8.66 16.92 11.39
N GLU A 355 9.57 16.16 12.03
CA GLU A 355 9.52 15.83 13.46
C GLU A 355 10.40 16.78 14.30
N ALA A 356 10.19 16.74 15.63
CA ALA A 356 11.09 17.38 16.58
C ALA A 356 12.57 16.92 16.37
N PRO A 357 13.58 17.75 16.68
CA PRO A 357 13.53 19.02 17.43
C PRO A 357 13.22 20.25 16.57
N TYR A 358 12.88 20.06 15.30
CA TYR A 358 12.58 21.17 14.40
C TYR A 358 11.08 21.48 14.37
N PRO A 359 10.69 22.70 14.01
CA PRO A 359 9.28 23.05 13.86
C PRO A 359 8.58 22.12 12.85
N ASN A 360 7.30 21.87 13.07
CA ASN A 360 6.47 21.08 12.17
C ASN A 360 6.27 21.81 10.82
N TYR A 361 7.10 21.48 9.84
CA TYR A 361 6.95 21.97 8.48
C TYR A 361 6.32 20.88 7.62
N ASN A 362 5.22 21.20 6.94
CA ASN A 362 4.65 20.31 5.95
C ASN A 362 5.51 20.31 4.67
N LEU A 363 5.93 19.14 4.23
CA LEU A 363 6.79 18.95 3.05
C LEU A 363 6.01 18.94 1.75
N GLN A 364 4.78 18.43 1.80
CA GLN A 364 3.95 18.21 0.61
C GLN A 364 2.57 18.85 0.77
N ARG A 365 1.95 19.08 -0.38
CA ARG A 365 0.60 19.61 -0.48
C ARG A 365 -0.20 18.83 -1.51
N ILE A 366 -1.42 18.44 -1.13
CA ILE A 366 -2.43 17.89 -2.06
C ILE A 366 -3.34 19.02 -2.45
N GLU A 367 -3.41 19.32 -3.74
CA GLU A 367 -4.20 20.42 -4.30
C GLU A 367 -5.21 19.92 -5.32
N LYS A 368 -6.33 20.62 -5.42
CA LYS A 368 -7.33 20.36 -6.46
C LYS A 368 -6.72 20.51 -7.84
N GLY A 369 -6.94 19.53 -8.69
CA GLY A 369 -6.43 19.51 -10.06
C GLY A 369 -4.97 19.07 -10.20
N GLN A 370 -4.24 18.83 -9.12
CA GLN A 370 -2.84 18.43 -9.11
C GLN A 370 -2.66 16.95 -8.72
N SER A 371 -1.44 16.44 -8.96
CA SER A 371 -1.01 15.13 -8.49
C SER A 371 -0.75 15.15 -6.99
N ILE A 372 -0.91 13.98 -6.33
CA ILE A 372 -0.35 13.77 -5.00
C ILE A 372 1.18 13.80 -5.05
N GLY A 373 1.81 13.95 -3.88
CA GLY A 373 3.27 13.93 -3.74
C GLY A 373 3.96 15.20 -4.20
N ASN A 374 3.22 16.29 -4.47
CA ASN A 374 3.84 17.58 -4.79
C ASN A 374 4.57 18.14 -3.57
N PHE A 375 5.88 18.29 -3.69
CA PHE A 375 6.69 19.03 -2.73
C PHE A 375 6.38 20.52 -2.84
N TYR A 376 5.99 21.10 -1.70
CA TYR A 376 5.60 22.50 -1.61
C TYR A 376 6.41 23.18 -0.51
N MET A 377 7.48 23.81 -0.90
CA MET A 377 8.47 24.39 0.01
C MET A 377 9.15 25.62 -0.59
N TRP A 378 9.99 26.26 0.18
CA TRP A 378 10.78 27.39 -0.31
C TRP A 378 11.80 26.94 -1.35
N LYS A 379 11.97 27.75 -2.40
CA LYS A 379 13.00 27.52 -3.39
C LYS A 379 14.33 28.09 -2.89
N TYR A 380 15.34 27.22 -2.83
CA TYR A 380 16.69 27.56 -2.41
C TYR A 380 17.35 28.55 -3.38
N ALA A 381 17.97 29.63 -2.84
CA ALA A 381 18.71 30.64 -3.59
C ALA A 381 20.21 30.68 -3.27
N GLY A 382 20.64 30.05 -2.15
CA GLY A 382 22.04 30.04 -1.75
C GLY A 382 22.25 30.08 -0.23
N ILE A 383 23.50 30.25 0.15
CA ILE A 383 23.93 30.53 1.54
C ILE A 383 24.72 31.84 1.48
N ASN A 384 24.40 32.79 2.35
CA ASN A 384 25.13 34.06 2.42
C ASN A 384 26.50 33.88 3.14
N PRO A 385 27.39 34.88 3.13
CA PRO A 385 28.69 34.81 3.80
C PRO A 385 28.60 34.53 5.30
N GLU A 386 27.51 34.90 5.95
CA GLU A 386 27.24 34.66 7.38
C GLU A 386 26.76 33.22 7.65
N GLY A 387 26.56 32.41 6.58
CA GLY A 387 26.11 31.04 6.67
C GLY A 387 24.59 30.85 6.79
N GLU A 388 23.80 31.88 6.50
CA GLU A 388 22.35 31.86 6.59
C GLU A 388 21.71 31.42 5.25
N TRP A 389 20.57 30.74 5.33
CA TRP A 389 19.80 30.29 4.19
C TRP A 389 19.17 31.46 3.42
N LEU A 390 19.38 31.48 2.11
CA LEU A 390 18.70 32.37 1.16
C LEU A 390 17.66 31.58 0.36
N ILE A 391 16.50 32.22 0.17
CA ILE A 391 15.37 31.66 -0.59
C ILE A 391 14.87 32.70 -1.59
N TYR A 392 14.12 32.23 -2.60
CA TYR A 392 13.34 33.11 -3.47
C TYR A 392 11.97 33.37 -2.82
N ASP A 393 11.56 34.62 -2.72
CA ASP A 393 10.20 35.02 -2.35
C ASP A 393 9.22 34.74 -3.51
N LYS A 394 7.94 35.07 -3.32
CA LYS A 394 6.88 34.92 -4.35
C LYS A 394 7.11 35.76 -5.60
N ASN A 395 7.92 36.80 -5.54
CA ASN A 395 8.27 37.70 -6.64
C ASN A 395 9.65 37.39 -7.25
N ASP A 396 10.27 36.25 -6.88
CA ASP A 396 11.61 35.82 -7.29
C ASP A 396 12.76 36.72 -6.79
N ASN A 397 12.54 37.53 -5.74
CA ASN A 397 13.63 38.22 -5.06
C ASN A 397 14.33 37.29 -4.08
N ILE A 398 15.65 37.46 -3.93
CA ILE A 398 16.44 36.68 -2.96
C ILE A 398 16.31 37.35 -1.59
N ILE A 399 15.80 36.61 -0.62
CA ILE A 399 15.63 37.03 0.77
C ILE A 399 16.23 36.01 1.74
N LYS A 400 16.48 36.42 3.00
CA LYS A 400 16.84 35.45 4.05
C LYS A 400 15.66 34.56 4.36
N ALA A 401 15.88 33.25 4.57
CA ALA A 401 14.80 32.31 4.93
C ALA A 401 14.05 32.69 6.20
N ALA A 402 14.70 33.40 7.13
CA ALA A 402 14.07 33.95 8.34
C ALA A 402 12.97 35.00 8.05
N GLN A 403 12.98 35.59 6.86
CA GLN A 403 11.99 36.58 6.39
C GLN A 403 10.90 35.93 5.51
N GLY A 404 11.08 34.64 5.16
CA GLY A 404 10.16 33.91 4.32
C GLY A 404 8.83 33.59 5.01
N SER A 405 7.77 33.57 4.22
CA SER A 405 6.41 33.28 4.63
C SER A 405 5.86 32.01 3.94
N GLU A 406 4.66 31.58 4.31
CA GLU A 406 3.96 30.50 3.60
C GLU A 406 3.64 30.87 2.13
N ASP A 407 3.45 32.16 1.83
CA ASP A 407 3.17 32.65 0.48
C ASP A 407 4.37 32.52 -0.48
N ASP A 408 5.59 32.40 0.06
CA ASP A 408 6.83 32.25 -0.69
C ASP A 408 7.11 30.79 -1.07
N ARG A 409 6.34 29.86 -0.51
CA ARG A 409 6.42 28.45 -0.87
C ARG A 409 5.81 28.20 -2.25
N ARG A 410 6.41 27.27 -2.95
CA ARG A 410 5.95 26.87 -4.30
C ARG A 410 6.17 25.39 -4.54
N LYS A 411 5.53 24.85 -5.57
CA LYS A 411 5.80 23.50 -6.03
C LYS A 411 7.22 23.42 -6.60
N VAL A 412 8.07 22.60 -6.00
CA VAL A 412 9.50 22.44 -6.36
C VAL A 412 9.83 21.05 -6.89
N GLY A 413 8.96 20.06 -6.72
CA GLY A 413 9.17 18.69 -7.17
C GLY A 413 7.95 17.81 -6.96
N ASN A 414 8.07 16.53 -7.29
CA ASN A 414 7.02 15.54 -7.06
C ASN A 414 7.63 14.17 -6.71
N GLY A 415 7.14 13.55 -5.64
CA GLY A 415 7.62 12.26 -5.15
C GLY A 415 6.99 11.03 -5.81
N LEU A 416 6.00 11.20 -6.70
CA LEU A 416 5.37 10.09 -7.39
C LEU A 416 6.17 9.70 -8.64
N PRO A 417 6.67 8.46 -8.76
CA PRO A 417 7.37 8.01 -9.95
C PRO A 417 6.50 8.12 -11.20
N LYS A 418 7.04 8.68 -12.27
CA LYS A 418 6.36 8.75 -13.58
C LYS A 418 6.40 7.43 -14.32
N PHE A 419 7.43 6.64 -14.08
CA PHE A 419 7.65 5.35 -14.71
C PHE A 419 8.26 4.37 -13.73
N THR A 420 7.71 3.16 -13.67
CA THR A 420 8.26 2.02 -12.94
C THR A 420 8.46 0.86 -13.88
N MET A 421 9.52 0.08 -13.66
CA MET A 421 9.78 -1.13 -14.44
C MET A 421 10.43 -2.21 -13.60
N SER A 422 10.22 -3.45 -14.02
CA SER A 422 10.99 -4.60 -13.57
C SER A 422 11.37 -5.46 -14.75
N THR A 423 12.47 -6.20 -14.63
CA THR A 423 12.87 -7.18 -15.62
C THR A 423 13.43 -8.41 -14.93
N THR A 424 13.01 -9.57 -15.42
CA THR A 424 13.49 -10.87 -14.95
C THR A 424 14.25 -11.55 -16.06
N HIS A 425 15.45 -11.99 -15.79
CA HIS A 425 16.29 -12.74 -16.73
C HIS A 425 16.53 -14.14 -16.19
N ASN A 426 16.17 -15.17 -16.94
CA ASN A 426 16.36 -16.56 -16.56
C ASN A 426 17.29 -17.23 -17.57
N PHE A 427 18.39 -17.76 -17.08
CA PHE A 427 19.37 -18.52 -17.83
C PHE A 427 19.39 -19.96 -17.34
N ARG A 428 19.43 -20.89 -18.25
CA ARG A 428 19.67 -22.31 -17.99
C ARG A 428 20.84 -22.79 -18.82
N TYR A 429 21.82 -23.34 -18.16
CA TYR A 429 22.95 -23.99 -18.84
C TYR A 429 23.13 -25.38 -18.26
N ARG A 430 22.71 -26.40 -19.01
CA ARG A 430 22.65 -27.80 -18.55
C ARG A 430 21.90 -27.91 -17.21
N ASN A 431 22.63 -28.21 -16.16
CA ASN A 431 22.10 -28.39 -14.81
C ASN A 431 22.11 -27.10 -13.95
N PHE A 432 22.72 -26.03 -14.46
CA PHE A 432 22.72 -24.73 -13.78
C PHE A 432 21.51 -23.88 -14.21
N ASP A 433 20.94 -23.19 -13.25
CA ASP A 433 19.95 -22.13 -13.49
C ASP A 433 20.40 -20.84 -12.78
N LEU A 434 20.24 -19.71 -13.47
CA LEU A 434 20.49 -18.37 -12.94
C LEU A 434 19.27 -17.50 -13.20
N SER A 435 18.73 -16.91 -12.14
CA SER A 435 17.65 -15.93 -12.23
C SER A 435 18.11 -14.60 -11.66
N LEU A 436 17.88 -13.52 -12.43
CA LEU A 436 18.18 -12.14 -12.05
C LEU A 436 16.89 -11.34 -12.11
N PHE A 437 16.56 -10.67 -11.02
CA PHE A 437 15.39 -9.79 -10.96
C PHE A 437 15.84 -8.35 -10.68
N PHE A 438 15.55 -7.49 -11.63
CA PHE A 438 15.81 -6.06 -11.51
C PHE A 438 14.49 -5.30 -11.38
N ARG A 439 14.50 -4.20 -10.65
CA ARG A 439 13.41 -3.24 -10.60
C ARG A 439 13.93 -1.82 -10.54
N GLY A 440 13.12 -0.87 -11.00
CA GLY A 440 13.48 0.54 -10.99
C GLY A 440 12.26 1.44 -10.97
N ALA A 441 12.46 2.66 -10.51
CA ALA A 441 11.49 3.74 -10.54
C ALA A 441 12.20 5.03 -10.98
N PHE A 442 11.52 5.81 -11.82
CA PHE A 442 12.13 6.93 -12.51
C PHE A 442 11.18 8.13 -12.57
N GLY A 443 11.76 9.31 -12.67
CA GLY A 443 11.03 10.54 -12.88
C GLY A 443 10.38 11.11 -11.63
N TYR A 444 11.00 10.97 -10.44
CA TYR A 444 10.48 11.47 -9.18
C TYR A 444 11.58 12.03 -8.28
N ASP A 445 11.18 12.71 -7.25
CA ASP A 445 12.06 13.37 -6.29
C ASP A 445 11.84 12.80 -4.88
N ILE A 446 12.89 12.81 -4.07
CA ILE A 446 12.86 12.37 -2.66
C ILE A 446 13.38 13.50 -1.78
N PHE A 447 12.66 13.79 -0.71
CA PHE A 447 13.18 14.64 0.36
C PHE A 447 14.17 13.84 1.22
N ASN A 448 15.45 14.22 1.17
CA ASN A 448 16.50 13.56 1.93
C ASN A 448 16.43 13.98 3.41
N VAL A 449 15.58 13.29 4.14
CA VAL A 449 15.30 13.57 5.55
C VAL A 449 16.54 13.46 6.43
N HIS A 450 17.47 12.53 6.13
CA HIS A 450 18.71 12.38 6.89
C HIS A 450 19.67 13.56 6.65
N ASP A 451 19.74 14.06 5.41
CA ASP A 451 20.52 15.27 5.11
C ASP A 451 19.92 16.51 5.77
N PHE A 452 18.59 16.59 5.82
CA PHE A 452 17.88 17.68 6.51
C PHE A 452 18.18 17.70 8.01
N TYR A 453 18.09 16.54 8.70
CA TYR A 453 18.31 16.49 10.15
C TYR A 453 19.80 16.48 10.54
N TYR A 454 20.62 15.72 9.81
CA TYR A 454 22.00 15.42 10.21
C TYR A 454 23.06 15.97 9.25
N GLY A 455 22.66 16.60 8.15
CA GLY A 455 23.57 17.13 7.13
C GLY A 455 24.21 18.46 7.46
N THR A 456 23.83 19.09 8.58
CA THR A 456 24.38 20.37 9.05
C THR A 456 24.93 20.25 10.47
N ARG A 457 25.75 21.22 10.90
CA ARG A 457 26.33 21.26 12.27
C ARG A 457 25.35 21.75 13.34
N LYS A 458 24.10 21.98 12.99
CA LYS A 458 23.07 22.47 13.94
C LYS A 458 22.60 21.39 14.91
N PHE A 459 22.60 20.12 14.49
CA PHE A 459 22.17 19.01 15.35
C PHE A 459 23.19 18.78 16.46
N ASN A 460 22.72 18.75 17.72
CA ASN A 460 23.57 18.49 18.88
C ASN A 460 23.72 16.98 19.09
N GLY A 461 24.62 16.35 18.34
CA GLY A 461 24.87 14.91 18.35
C GLY A 461 25.70 14.49 17.15
N ASN A 462 25.62 13.21 16.77
CA ASN A 462 26.29 12.69 15.59
C ASN A 462 25.67 13.25 14.32
N VAL A 463 26.50 13.81 13.43
CA VAL A 463 26.09 14.38 12.15
C VAL A 463 26.75 13.66 10.97
N LEU A 464 26.19 13.81 9.78
CA LEU A 464 26.76 13.26 8.56
C LEU A 464 28.08 13.97 8.20
N LYS A 465 28.98 13.25 7.54
CA LYS A 465 30.25 13.81 7.01
C LYS A 465 30.05 15.07 6.18
N LYS A 466 28.90 15.20 5.50
CA LYS A 466 28.51 16.38 4.72
C LYS A 466 28.53 17.67 5.55
N ALA A 467 28.17 17.61 6.84
CA ALA A 467 28.18 18.76 7.74
C ALA A 467 29.56 19.41 7.87
N TYR A 468 30.63 18.63 7.70
CA TYR A 468 32.02 19.07 7.78
C TYR A 468 32.72 19.16 6.40
N SER A 469 31.97 19.00 5.32
CA SER A 469 32.48 19.11 3.95
C SER A 469 31.59 20.04 3.11
N LYS A 470 30.64 19.49 2.34
CA LYS A 470 29.78 20.25 1.43
C LYS A 470 28.96 21.37 2.15
N ASN A 471 28.51 21.10 3.37
CA ASN A 471 27.63 21.99 4.14
C ASN A 471 28.38 22.79 5.23
N PHE A 472 29.72 22.83 5.17
CA PHE A 472 30.54 23.49 6.20
C PHE A 472 30.28 25.00 6.31
N ASN A 473 29.92 25.65 5.21
CA ASN A 473 29.58 27.09 5.18
C ASN A 473 28.22 27.42 5.80
N ILE A 474 27.37 26.40 6.12
CA ILE A 474 26.09 26.64 6.79
C ILE A 474 26.34 26.86 8.27
N SER A 475 25.91 28.01 8.79
CA SER A 475 26.09 28.38 10.21
C SER A 475 25.32 27.40 11.12
N PRO A 476 25.94 26.93 12.22
CA PRO A 476 25.24 26.14 13.24
C PRO A 476 24.07 26.88 13.89
N THR A 477 24.13 28.22 13.90
CA THR A 477 23.08 29.08 14.46
C THR A 477 22.00 29.48 13.45
N ALA A 478 22.23 29.23 12.15
CA ALA A 478 21.20 29.47 11.15
C ALA A 478 19.94 28.63 11.44
N GLY A 479 18.78 29.23 11.27
CA GLY A 479 17.50 28.51 11.33
C GLY A 479 17.47 27.34 10.35
N HIS A 480 16.62 26.36 10.58
CA HIS A 480 16.31 25.39 9.53
C HIS A 480 15.39 26.00 8.47
N ALA A 481 15.73 25.78 7.20
CA ALA A 481 14.88 26.14 6.07
C ALA A 481 14.48 24.88 5.31
N VAL A 482 13.18 24.60 5.22
CA VAL A 482 12.65 23.52 4.41
C VAL A 482 12.61 23.98 2.96
N THR A 483 13.65 23.65 2.22
CA THR A 483 13.87 24.07 0.85
C THR A 483 14.14 22.87 -0.06
N ASP A 484 14.08 23.08 -1.36
CA ASP A 484 14.47 22.10 -2.38
C ASP A 484 15.97 21.77 -2.40
N TYR A 485 16.80 22.39 -1.53
CA TYR A 485 18.18 21.99 -1.29
C TYR A 485 18.30 20.53 -0.84
N PHE A 486 17.31 20.05 -0.08
CA PHE A 486 17.24 18.68 0.44
C PHE A 486 16.42 17.75 -0.47
N LEU A 487 15.97 18.25 -1.63
CA LEU A 487 15.22 17.47 -2.59
C LEU A 487 16.18 16.91 -3.63
N GLU A 488 16.23 15.59 -3.74
CA GLU A 488 17.13 14.88 -4.66
C GLU A 488 16.33 14.00 -5.63
N ARG A 489 16.92 13.71 -6.80
CA ARG A 489 16.35 12.73 -7.75
C ARG A 489 16.31 11.36 -7.09
N GLY A 490 15.11 10.76 -7.07
CA GLY A 490 14.86 9.44 -6.50
C GLY A 490 15.07 8.28 -7.49
N ASP A 491 15.46 8.57 -8.72
CA ASP A 491 15.62 7.57 -9.78
C ASP A 491 16.59 6.46 -9.34
N TYR A 492 16.16 5.21 -9.51
CA TYR A 492 17.03 4.07 -9.22
C TYR A 492 16.76 2.89 -10.16
N PHE A 493 17.77 2.03 -10.29
CA PHE A 493 17.68 0.71 -10.89
C PHE A 493 18.45 -0.29 -10.00
N LYS A 494 17.78 -1.35 -9.58
CA LYS A 494 18.25 -2.24 -8.51
C LYS A 494 18.24 -3.67 -8.97
N LEU A 495 19.34 -4.41 -8.78
CA LEU A 495 19.34 -5.87 -8.78
C LEU A 495 18.83 -6.32 -7.41
N ASP A 496 17.55 -6.64 -7.36
CA ASP A 496 16.85 -6.92 -6.10
C ASP A 496 16.99 -8.38 -5.68
N MET A 497 17.07 -9.30 -6.65
CA MET A 497 17.27 -10.72 -6.37
C MET A 497 18.17 -11.36 -7.42
N LEU A 498 19.11 -12.18 -6.96
CA LEU A 498 19.94 -13.08 -7.75
C LEU A 498 19.83 -14.47 -7.16
N THR A 499 19.44 -15.46 -7.96
CA THR A 499 19.40 -16.87 -7.56
C THR A 499 20.23 -17.70 -8.52
N LEU A 500 21.18 -18.46 -7.98
CA LEU A 500 21.97 -19.45 -8.72
C LEU A 500 21.66 -20.84 -8.18
N GLY A 501 21.21 -21.73 -9.04
CA GLY A 501 20.86 -23.10 -8.71
C GLY A 501 21.67 -24.12 -9.51
N TYR A 502 21.83 -25.30 -8.90
CA TYR A 502 22.39 -26.47 -9.57
C TYR A 502 21.50 -27.68 -9.28
N THR A 503 21.07 -28.37 -10.34
CA THR A 503 20.16 -29.50 -10.30
C THR A 503 20.90 -30.81 -10.58
N LEU A 504 20.86 -31.72 -9.61
CA LEU A 504 21.33 -33.10 -9.72
C LEU A 504 20.14 -34.00 -10.11
N ASN A 505 20.17 -34.58 -11.29
CA ASN A 505 19.20 -35.59 -11.72
C ASN A 505 19.67 -37.00 -11.30
N LEU A 506 18.97 -37.66 -10.41
CA LEU A 506 19.36 -38.93 -9.80
C LEU A 506 18.51 -40.09 -10.37
N GLN A 507 18.51 -40.26 -11.70
CA GLN A 507 17.70 -41.26 -12.40
C GLN A 507 17.88 -42.73 -11.94
N LYS A 508 18.93 -43.02 -11.17
CA LYS A 508 19.23 -44.37 -10.62
C LYS A 508 18.89 -44.52 -9.13
N ALA A 509 18.45 -43.47 -8.46
CA ALA A 509 18.09 -43.53 -7.06
C ALA A 509 16.63 -44.00 -6.90
N ARG A 510 16.36 -44.91 -5.94
CA ARG A 510 15.05 -45.54 -5.79
C ARG A 510 13.96 -44.61 -5.24
N PHE A 511 14.33 -43.57 -4.51
CA PHE A 511 13.39 -42.70 -3.76
C PHE A 511 13.56 -41.20 -4.05
N ILE A 512 14.62 -40.77 -4.72
CA ILE A 512 14.91 -39.37 -4.99
C ILE A 512 15.15 -39.23 -6.49
N ASN A 513 14.29 -38.48 -7.16
CA ASN A 513 14.38 -38.22 -8.59
C ASN A 513 15.34 -37.07 -8.89
N LYS A 514 15.35 -36.04 -8.04
CA LYS A 514 16.05 -34.80 -8.30
C LYS A 514 16.39 -34.06 -7.01
N ILE A 515 17.60 -33.47 -6.95
CA ILE A 515 18.01 -32.56 -5.89
C ILE A 515 18.44 -31.26 -6.55
N ARG A 516 17.86 -30.13 -6.13
CA ARG A 516 18.31 -28.79 -6.52
C ARG A 516 18.89 -28.07 -5.30
N ILE A 517 20.15 -27.65 -5.40
CA ILE A 517 20.82 -26.81 -4.40
C ILE A 517 20.88 -25.40 -4.99
N TYR A 518 20.48 -24.40 -4.23
CA TYR A 518 20.47 -23.02 -4.73
C TYR A 518 20.86 -22.01 -3.64
N GLY A 519 21.50 -20.92 -4.10
CA GLY A 519 21.80 -19.75 -3.30
C GLY A 519 21.03 -18.54 -3.83
N THR A 520 20.43 -17.75 -2.94
CA THR A 520 19.73 -16.51 -3.29
C THR A 520 20.32 -15.34 -2.52
N VAL A 521 20.54 -14.24 -3.21
CA VAL A 521 20.95 -12.96 -2.61
C VAL A 521 19.88 -11.93 -2.91
N HIS A 522 19.35 -11.29 -1.86
CA HIS A 522 18.44 -10.14 -1.95
C HIS A 522 19.18 -8.83 -1.73
N ASN A 523 18.70 -7.75 -2.35
CA ASN A 523 19.29 -6.40 -2.28
C ASN A 523 20.77 -6.40 -2.71
N VAL A 524 21.07 -6.94 -3.91
CA VAL A 524 22.45 -7.15 -4.38
C VAL A 524 23.16 -5.82 -4.58
N PHE A 525 22.58 -4.90 -5.34
CA PHE A 525 23.05 -3.52 -5.49
C PHE A 525 21.94 -2.59 -6.00
N THR A 526 22.11 -1.29 -5.77
CA THR A 526 21.25 -0.22 -6.28
C THR A 526 22.08 0.82 -7.02
N LEU A 527 21.72 1.10 -8.27
CA LEU A 527 22.27 2.19 -9.06
C LEU A 527 21.35 3.41 -8.88
N THR A 528 21.87 4.47 -8.28
CA THR A 528 21.12 5.70 -8.01
C THR A 528 22.07 6.88 -7.83
N LYS A 529 21.55 8.10 -8.03
CA LYS A 529 22.21 9.36 -7.66
C LYS A 529 21.72 9.90 -6.32
N PHE A 530 20.69 9.28 -5.73
CA PHE A 530 20.21 9.65 -4.41
C PHE A 530 21.29 9.42 -3.35
N SER A 531 21.58 10.43 -2.56
CA SER A 531 22.66 10.39 -1.57
C SER A 531 22.23 9.91 -0.18
N GLY A 532 20.92 9.69 0.02
CA GLY A 532 20.34 9.16 1.26
C GLY A 532 20.46 7.63 1.36
N VAL A 533 19.63 7.02 2.22
CA VAL A 533 19.79 5.63 2.63
C VAL A 533 19.43 4.64 1.50
N ASP A 534 18.20 4.65 1.02
CA ASP A 534 17.72 3.75 -0.05
C ASP A 534 16.50 4.39 -0.74
N PRO A 535 16.59 4.76 -2.03
CA PRO A 535 15.49 5.42 -2.73
C PRO A 535 14.25 4.51 -2.88
N SER A 536 14.44 3.19 -2.90
CA SER A 536 13.33 2.25 -3.09
C SER A 536 12.36 2.19 -1.92
N THR A 537 12.78 2.66 -0.73
CA THR A 537 11.94 2.68 0.48
C THR A 537 10.99 3.87 0.52
N TYR A 538 11.28 4.96 -0.20
CA TYR A 538 10.45 6.17 -0.25
C TYR A 538 9.34 6.11 -1.31
N GLN A 539 9.37 5.14 -2.20
CA GLN A 539 8.49 5.08 -3.36
C GLN A 539 7.01 4.87 -2.99
N VAL A 540 6.71 4.20 -1.89
CA VAL A 540 5.39 3.65 -1.56
C VAL A 540 4.77 4.23 -0.28
N ASN A 541 4.85 5.52 -0.07
CA ASN A 541 4.32 6.17 1.13
C ASN A 541 2.87 6.67 0.98
N GLY A 542 1.95 5.86 0.43
CA GLY A 542 0.54 6.23 0.37
C GLY A 542 0.30 7.60 -0.27
N LEU A 543 -0.21 8.56 0.50
CA LEU A 543 -0.47 9.94 0.03
C LEU A 543 0.78 10.83 0.01
N THR A 544 1.90 10.38 0.58
CA THR A 544 3.16 11.14 0.70
C THR A 544 4.34 10.47 -0.03
N PRO A 545 4.22 10.10 -1.33
CA PRO A 545 5.32 9.47 -2.04
C PRO A 545 6.55 10.36 -2.07
N GLY A 546 7.74 9.75 -1.96
CA GLY A 546 9.03 10.46 -1.95
C GLY A 546 9.35 11.20 -0.65
N ALA A 547 8.47 11.19 0.35
CA ALA A 547 8.65 11.90 1.59
C ALA A 547 8.38 11.04 2.83
N THR A 548 9.14 11.31 3.87
CA THR A 548 8.83 10.93 5.24
C THR A 548 9.29 12.07 6.15
N GLY A 549 8.54 12.39 7.20
CA GLY A 549 8.97 13.30 8.25
C GLY A 549 9.91 12.62 9.25
N SER A 550 9.85 11.28 9.30
CA SER A 550 10.59 10.51 10.31
C SER A 550 12.06 10.37 9.98
N ARG A 551 12.89 10.61 10.98
CA ARG A 551 14.34 10.42 10.95
C ARG A 551 14.79 9.00 11.28
N THR A 552 13.86 8.11 11.67
CA THR A 552 14.12 6.72 12.06
C THR A 552 14.00 5.75 10.89
N TYR A 553 14.54 6.12 9.74
CA TYR A 553 14.48 5.31 8.54
C TYR A 553 15.70 4.40 8.44
N PHE A 554 15.49 3.09 8.31
CA PHE A 554 16.57 2.11 8.24
C PHE A 554 16.86 1.67 6.81
N PRO A 555 18.14 1.41 6.47
CA PRO A 555 18.49 0.88 5.16
C PRO A 555 17.96 -0.55 4.96
N SER A 556 17.66 -0.89 3.71
CA SER A 556 17.35 -2.27 3.33
C SER A 556 18.55 -3.17 3.59
N THR A 557 18.34 -4.32 4.22
CA THR A 557 19.39 -5.29 4.49
C THR A 557 19.66 -6.18 3.28
N ARG A 558 20.92 -6.53 3.06
CA ARG A 558 21.30 -7.59 2.12
C ARG A 558 21.13 -8.94 2.81
N GLN A 559 20.41 -9.87 2.16
CA GLN A 559 20.12 -11.18 2.71
C GLN A 559 20.73 -12.26 1.81
N PHE A 560 21.31 -13.28 2.44
CA PHE A 560 21.85 -14.45 1.78
C PHE A 560 21.09 -15.67 2.25
N MET A 561 20.58 -16.46 1.32
CA MET A 561 19.85 -17.69 1.60
C MET A 561 20.49 -18.85 0.85
N LEU A 562 20.56 -20.00 1.50
CA LEU A 562 20.92 -21.29 0.89
C LEU A 562 19.74 -22.23 1.07
N GLY A 563 19.36 -22.90 -0.02
CA GLY A 563 18.22 -23.82 0.00
C GLY A 563 18.54 -25.12 -0.74
N VAL A 564 17.86 -26.19 -0.31
CA VAL A 564 17.87 -27.49 -0.96
C VAL A 564 16.43 -27.92 -1.20
N GLN A 565 16.13 -28.28 -2.44
CA GLN A 565 14.86 -28.84 -2.85
C GLN A 565 15.06 -30.29 -3.27
N VAL A 566 14.28 -31.20 -2.73
CA VAL A 566 14.35 -32.62 -3.05
C VAL A 566 13.00 -33.05 -3.62
N ASP A 567 13.04 -33.63 -4.84
CA ASP A 567 11.87 -34.20 -5.51
C ASP A 567 11.99 -35.73 -5.39
N PHE A 568 10.97 -36.37 -4.83
CA PHE A 568 10.90 -37.81 -4.57
C PHE A 568 10.20 -38.56 -5.68
#